data_2c3a22ee1821a294aa894739ee08b258
#
_entry.id   2c3a22ee1821a294aa894739ee08b258
#
_cell.length_a   1.000
_cell.length_b   1.000
_cell.length_c   1.000
_cell.angle_alpha   90.00
_cell.angle_beta   90.00
_cell.angle_gamma   90.00
#
_symmetry.space_group_name_H-M   'P 1'
#
loop_
_entity.id
_entity.type
_entity.pdbx_description
1 polymer ?
#
loop_
_entity_poly.entity_id
_entity_poly.type
_entity_poly.pdbx_seq_one_letter_code
_entity_poly.pdbx_strand_id
1 'polypeptide(L)'
;MNHDEARARLQAERAEVAELLTGAESEGREDRETEDEEATSDVSDAAAPLTAEGMDDAIADSLRDRLAALDRALKRLDDGTYGRSVRSGVPIPEDRLEADPAAELTVEEARAAT
;
A
#
# COMPACT_ATOMS: atom_id res chain seq x y z
N MET A 1 2.43 -21.90 4.91
CA MET A 1 3.53 -20.92 5.11
C MET A 1 3.74 -20.74 6.60
N ASN A 2 4.95 -20.95 7.10
CA ASN A 2 5.22 -20.78 8.53
C ASN A 2 5.39 -19.29 8.88
N HIS A 3 5.45 -18.97 10.17
CA HIS A 3 5.55 -17.58 10.62
C HIS A 3 6.84 -16.91 10.20
N ASP A 4 7.94 -17.64 10.13
CA ASP A 4 9.23 -17.07 9.69
C ASP A 4 9.19 -16.70 8.21
N GLU A 5 8.60 -17.54 7.38
CA GLU A 5 8.40 -17.25 5.96
C GLU A 5 7.47 -16.07 5.76
N ALA A 6 6.38 -16.03 6.52
CA ALA A 6 5.43 -14.92 6.47
C ALA A 6 6.11 -13.60 6.84
N ARG A 7 6.88 -13.61 7.92
CA ARG A 7 7.62 -12.42 8.36
C ARG A 7 8.61 -11.95 7.29
N ALA A 8 9.37 -12.87 6.71
CA ALA A 8 10.34 -12.53 5.68
C ALA A 8 9.67 -11.91 4.46
N ARG A 9 8.56 -12.49 4.01
CA ARG A 9 7.81 -11.97 2.87
C ARG A 9 7.19 -10.60 3.16
N LEU A 10 6.62 -10.44 4.34
CA LEU A 10 6.01 -9.16 4.74
C LEU A 10 7.05 -8.06 4.86
N GLN A 11 8.20 -8.36 5.46
CA GLN A 11 9.29 -7.39 5.60
C GLN A 11 9.88 -7.01 4.25
N ALA A 12 10.04 -7.97 3.34
CA ALA A 12 10.55 -7.71 2.00
C ALA A 12 9.59 -6.82 1.21
N GLU A 13 8.30 -7.14 1.24
CA GLU A 13 7.30 -6.33 0.55
C GLU A 13 7.18 -4.94 1.18
N ARG A 14 7.25 -4.85 2.51
CA ARG A 14 7.19 -3.57 3.21
C ARG A 14 8.34 -2.65 2.78
N ALA A 15 9.55 -3.19 2.69
CA ALA A 15 10.72 -2.43 2.25
C ALA A 15 10.53 -1.92 0.81
N GLU A 16 10.02 -2.79 -0.07
CA GLU A 16 9.74 -2.44 -1.46
C GLU A 16 8.68 -1.35 -1.58
N VAL A 17 7.56 -1.50 -0.87
CA VAL A 17 6.47 -0.52 -0.88
C VAL A 17 6.92 0.81 -0.30
N ALA A 18 7.68 0.80 0.80
CA ALA A 18 8.21 2.01 1.41
C ALA A 18 9.14 2.76 0.46
N GLU A 19 9.97 2.03 -0.30
CA GLU A 19 10.85 2.63 -1.29
C GLU A 19 10.07 3.24 -2.45
N LEU A 20 9.05 2.54 -2.95
CA LEU A 20 8.17 3.04 -3.99
C LEU A 20 7.43 4.29 -3.53
N LEU A 21 6.95 4.30 -2.30
CA LEU A 21 6.26 5.46 -1.72
C LEU A 21 7.19 6.67 -1.62
N THR A 22 8.41 6.47 -1.14
CA THR A 22 9.42 7.53 -1.07
C THR A 22 9.70 8.11 -2.45
N GLY A 23 9.85 7.23 -3.45
CA GLY A 23 10.04 7.65 -4.84
C GLY A 23 8.86 8.46 -5.38
N ALA A 24 7.64 7.99 -5.15
CA ALA A 24 6.43 8.69 -5.59
C ALA A 24 6.29 10.07 -4.94
N GLU A 25 6.57 10.17 -3.65
CA GLU A 25 6.53 11.44 -2.93
C GLU A 25 7.63 12.40 -3.40
N SER A 26 8.82 11.88 -3.67
CA SER A 26 9.96 12.65 -4.14
C SER A 26 9.71 13.19 -5.56
N GLU A 27 9.21 12.34 -6.46
CA GLU A 27 8.84 12.75 -7.82
C GLU A 27 7.76 13.82 -7.80
N GLY A 28 6.75 13.66 -6.97
CA GLY A 28 5.70 14.66 -6.81
C GLY A 28 6.24 16.00 -6.34
N ARG A 29 7.23 16.00 -5.47
CA ARG A 29 7.89 17.23 -5.00
C ARG A 29 8.73 17.87 -6.09
N GLU A 30 9.52 17.09 -6.79
CA GLU A 30 10.36 17.59 -7.88
C GLU A 30 9.50 18.21 -8.97
N ASP A 31 8.42 17.55 -9.34
CA ASP A 31 7.47 18.07 -10.33
C ASP A 31 6.84 19.38 -9.88
N ARG A 32 6.48 19.51 -8.60
CA ARG A 32 5.93 20.74 -8.05
C ARG A 32 6.95 21.86 -8.02
N GLU A 33 8.18 21.58 -7.64
CA GLU A 33 9.25 22.56 -7.63
C GLU A 33 9.57 23.05 -9.02
N THR A 34 9.60 22.16 -10.00
CA THR A 34 9.81 22.50 -11.40
C THR A 34 8.65 23.35 -11.94
N GLU A 35 7.42 22.99 -11.60
CA GLU A 35 6.24 23.77 -11.97
C GLU A 35 6.25 25.17 -11.36
N ASP A 36 6.69 25.32 -10.12
CA ASP A 36 6.79 26.60 -9.45
C ASP A 36 7.85 27.49 -10.12
N GLU A 37 8.95 26.94 -10.57
CA GLU A 37 9.98 27.68 -11.30
C GLU A 37 9.50 28.12 -12.68
N GLU A 38 8.64 27.32 -13.31
CA GLU A 38 8.07 27.61 -14.62
C GLU A 38 6.71 28.34 -14.53
N ALA A 39 6.23 28.60 -13.34
CA ALA A 39 4.88 29.13 -13.10
C ALA A 39 4.58 30.47 -13.74
N THR A 40 5.59 31.17 -14.24
CA THR A 40 5.38 32.43 -14.95
C THR A 40 5.07 32.24 -16.41
N SER A 41 5.16 31.02 -16.95
CA SER A 41 5.17 30.85 -18.38
C SER A 41 3.82 30.47 -18.99
N ASP A 42 2.91 29.79 -18.28
CA ASP A 42 1.67 29.45 -18.96
C ASP A 42 0.58 28.92 -18.03
N VAL A 43 -0.45 29.70 -17.91
CA VAL A 43 -1.62 29.36 -17.09
C VAL A 43 -2.58 28.43 -17.81
N SER A 44 -2.47 28.32 -19.12
CA SER A 44 -3.41 27.55 -19.93
C SER A 44 -3.33 26.05 -19.73
N ASP A 45 -2.21 25.55 -19.20
CA ASP A 45 -1.97 24.13 -19.03
C ASP A 45 -2.39 23.60 -17.66
N ALA A 46 -3.07 24.40 -16.89
CA ALA A 46 -3.46 24.05 -15.53
C ALA A 46 -4.33 22.79 -15.41
N ALA A 47 -5.07 22.43 -16.44
CA ALA A 47 -5.97 21.27 -16.40
C ALA A 47 -5.22 19.94 -16.50
N ALA A 48 -4.15 19.86 -17.30
CA ALA A 48 -3.37 18.64 -17.47
C ALA A 48 -2.52 18.29 -16.23
N PRO A 49 -1.83 19.27 -15.59
CA PRO A 49 -1.12 18.99 -14.34
C PRO A 49 -2.01 18.51 -13.20
N LEU A 50 -3.22 19.01 -13.10
CA LEU A 50 -4.17 18.58 -12.05
C LEU A 50 -4.52 17.10 -12.18
N THR A 51 -4.69 16.59 -13.39
CA THR A 51 -4.99 15.18 -13.63
C THR A 51 -3.80 14.31 -13.28
N ALA A 52 -2.58 14.73 -13.63
CA ALA A 52 -1.36 14.01 -13.29
C ALA A 52 -1.11 14.00 -11.78
N GLU A 53 -1.31 15.13 -11.11
CA GLU A 53 -1.20 15.21 -9.66
C GLU A 53 -2.21 14.31 -8.96
N GLY A 54 -3.44 14.23 -9.45
CA GLY A 54 -4.46 13.35 -8.91
C GLY A 54 -4.10 11.89 -9.03
N MET A 55 -3.47 11.47 -10.14
CA MET A 55 -3.00 10.11 -10.33
C MET A 55 -1.82 9.78 -9.41
N ASP A 56 -0.87 10.70 -9.26
CA ASP A 56 0.27 10.53 -8.37
C ASP A 56 -0.18 10.44 -6.91
N ASP A 57 -1.14 11.27 -6.50
CA ASP A 57 -1.72 11.22 -5.16
C ASP A 57 -2.47 9.91 -4.91
N ALA A 58 -3.19 9.41 -5.90
CA ALA A 58 -3.90 8.13 -5.80
C ALA A 58 -2.92 6.96 -5.65
N ILE A 59 -1.82 6.98 -6.41
CA ILE A 59 -0.76 5.98 -6.31
C ILE A 59 -0.11 6.04 -4.92
N ALA A 60 0.25 7.23 -4.46
CA ALA A 60 0.84 7.41 -3.13
C ALA A 60 -0.09 6.93 -2.03
N ASP A 61 -1.39 7.24 -2.14
CA ASP A 61 -2.39 6.78 -1.18
C ASP A 61 -2.52 5.25 -1.17
N SER A 62 -2.51 4.62 -2.35
CA SER A 62 -2.53 3.16 -2.45
C SER A 62 -1.31 2.54 -1.79
N LEU A 63 -0.13 3.12 -1.99
CA LEU A 63 1.10 2.63 -1.38
C LEU A 63 1.07 2.80 0.15
N ARG A 64 0.54 3.91 0.65
CA ARG A 64 0.36 4.13 2.09
C ARG A 64 -0.60 3.11 2.70
N ASP A 65 -1.70 2.83 2.03
CA ASP A 65 -2.66 1.83 2.47
C ASP A 65 -2.03 0.44 2.52
N ARG A 66 -1.26 0.09 1.49
CA ARG A 66 -0.56 -1.19 1.45
C ARG A 66 0.49 -1.29 2.56
N LEU A 67 1.25 -0.23 2.77
CA LEU A 67 2.25 -0.17 3.84
C LEU A 67 1.60 -0.38 5.22
N ALA A 68 0.46 0.27 5.46
CA ALA A 68 -0.29 0.11 6.70
C ALA A 68 -0.79 -1.33 6.87
N ALA A 69 -1.26 -1.96 5.80
CA ALA A 69 -1.71 -3.36 5.83
C ALA A 69 -0.56 -4.32 6.17
N LEU A 70 0.63 -4.08 5.59
CA LEU A 70 1.82 -4.87 5.88
C LEU A 70 2.26 -4.71 7.34
N ASP A 71 2.21 -3.49 7.87
CA ASP A 71 2.54 -3.22 9.26
C ASP A 71 1.55 -3.92 10.21
N ARG A 72 0.26 -3.90 9.88
CA ARG A 72 -0.75 -4.61 10.66
C ARG A 72 -0.51 -6.12 10.66
N ALA A 73 -0.12 -6.68 9.52
CA ALA A 73 0.18 -8.10 9.42
C ALA A 73 1.40 -8.49 10.26
N LEU A 74 2.45 -7.67 10.23
CA LEU A 74 3.63 -7.88 11.06
C LEU A 74 3.29 -7.81 12.54
N LYS A 75 2.42 -6.88 12.92
CA LYS A 75 1.95 -6.79 14.30
C LYS A 75 1.17 -8.05 14.71
N ARG A 76 0.33 -8.58 13.82
CA ARG A 76 -0.39 -9.82 14.12
C ARG A 76 0.54 -11.01 14.31
N LEU A 77 1.65 -11.06 13.56
CA LEU A 77 2.69 -12.08 13.79
C LEU A 77 3.27 -11.98 15.21
N ASP A 78 3.58 -10.76 15.64
CA ASP A 78 4.11 -10.51 16.98
C ASP A 78 3.09 -10.86 18.08
N ASP A 79 1.82 -10.57 17.83
CA ASP A 79 0.72 -10.83 18.77
C ASP A 79 0.24 -12.28 18.77
N GLY A 80 0.66 -13.09 17.79
CA GLY A 80 0.22 -14.49 17.68
C GLY A 80 -1.15 -14.68 17.03
N THR A 81 -1.66 -13.66 16.35
CA THR A 81 -2.98 -13.70 15.70
C THR A 81 -2.91 -13.75 14.17
N TYR A 82 -1.72 -13.85 13.62
CA TYR A 82 -1.53 -13.92 12.17
C TYR A 82 -2.21 -15.16 11.57
N GLY A 83 -2.78 -15.00 10.37
CA GLY A 83 -3.43 -16.09 9.66
C GLY A 83 -4.89 -16.27 10.01
N ARG A 84 -5.45 -15.38 10.82
CA ARG A 84 -6.88 -15.40 11.17
C ARG A 84 -7.55 -14.13 10.70
N SER A 85 -8.81 -14.26 10.30
CA SER A 85 -9.62 -13.11 9.91
C SER A 85 -9.69 -12.10 11.06
N VAL A 86 -9.48 -10.84 10.76
CA VAL A 86 -9.62 -9.76 11.75
C VAL A 86 -11.10 -9.52 12.13
N ARG A 87 -12.02 -10.00 11.30
CA ARG A 87 -13.45 -9.83 11.51
C ARG A 87 -14.04 -10.96 12.38
N SER A 88 -13.74 -12.21 12.04
CA SER A 88 -14.39 -13.37 12.66
C SER A 88 -13.44 -14.26 13.47
N GLY A 89 -12.14 -14.11 13.28
CA GLY A 89 -11.15 -14.96 13.92
C GLY A 89 -11.01 -16.34 13.29
N VAL A 90 -11.74 -16.63 12.21
CA VAL A 90 -11.58 -17.91 11.51
C VAL A 90 -10.27 -17.95 10.76
N PRO A 91 -9.65 -19.13 10.58
CA PRO A 91 -8.40 -19.20 9.84
C PRO A 91 -8.57 -18.77 8.38
N ILE A 92 -7.63 -17.98 7.90
CA ILE A 92 -7.55 -17.63 6.48
C ILE A 92 -6.86 -18.79 5.77
N PRO A 93 -7.40 -19.30 4.64
CA PRO A 93 -6.78 -20.39 3.91
C PRO A 93 -5.32 -20.08 3.53
N GLU A 94 -4.48 -21.09 3.57
CA GLU A 94 -3.04 -20.94 3.33
C GLU A 94 -2.73 -20.46 1.91
N ASP A 95 -3.49 -20.92 0.92
CA ASP A 95 -3.32 -20.47 -0.46
C ASP A 95 -3.62 -18.97 -0.62
N ARG A 96 -4.57 -18.43 0.15
CA ARG A 96 -4.84 -17.00 0.16
C ARG A 96 -3.70 -16.21 0.79
N LEU A 97 -3.13 -16.74 1.88
CA LEU A 97 -1.98 -16.11 2.54
C LEU A 97 -0.72 -16.18 1.66
N GLU A 98 -0.55 -17.23 0.90
CA GLU A 98 0.56 -17.32 -0.06
C GLU A 98 0.41 -16.32 -1.19
N ALA A 99 -0.82 -16.09 -1.65
CA ALA A 99 -1.09 -15.08 -2.67
C ALA A 99 -0.95 -13.65 -2.11
N ASP A 100 -1.40 -13.44 -0.87
CA ASP A 100 -1.31 -12.14 -0.19
C ASP A 100 -1.03 -12.34 1.30
N PRO A 101 0.24 -12.23 1.71
CA PRO A 101 0.61 -12.41 3.12
C PRO A 101 -0.04 -11.42 4.08
N ALA A 102 -0.50 -10.26 3.57
CA ALA A 102 -1.16 -9.24 4.38
C ALA A 102 -2.67 -9.40 4.41
N ALA A 103 -3.22 -10.48 3.85
CA ALA A 103 -4.66 -10.71 3.84
C ALA A 103 -5.24 -10.68 5.27
N GLU A 104 -6.32 -9.93 5.44
CA GLU A 104 -6.94 -9.71 6.74
C GLU A 104 -8.30 -10.41 6.87
N LEU A 105 -8.88 -10.83 5.75
CA LEU A 105 -10.19 -11.44 5.65
C LEU A 105 -10.13 -12.70 4.80
N THR A 106 -11.08 -13.60 5.01
CA THR A 106 -11.29 -14.69 4.05
C THR A 106 -11.85 -14.11 2.75
N VAL A 107 -11.80 -14.90 1.67
CA VAL A 107 -12.35 -14.46 0.37
C VAL A 107 -13.83 -14.13 0.51
N GLU A 108 -14.57 -14.94 1.25
CA GLU A 108 -16.00 -14.75 1.47
C GLU A 108 -16.28 -13.45 2.21
N GLU A 109 -15.52 -13.17 3.25
CA GLU A 109 -15.65 -11.93 4.01
C GLU A 109 -15.27 -10.71 3.18
N ALA A 110 -14.21 -10.81 2.39
CA ALA A 110 -13.78 -9.72 1.51
C ALA A 110 -14.85 -9.43 0.45
N ARG A 111 -15.49 -10.45 -0.10
CA ARG A 111 -16.57 -10.27 -1.06
C ARG A 111 -17.80 -9.63 -0.41
N ALA A 112 -18.11 -10.00 0.82
CA ALA A 112 -19.22 -9.42 1.55
C ALA A 112 -18.98 -7.95 1.93
N ALA A 113 -17.72 -7.53 2.05
CA ALA A 113 -17.36 -6.16 2.40
C ALA A 113 -17.43 -5.21 1.19
N THR A 114 -17.49 -5.74 -0.01
CA THR A 114 -17.65 -4.94 -1.24
C THR A 114 -19.09 -4.92 -1.67
#